data_2300fed38d17569e5844fbe465bdda8d
#
_entry.id   2300fed38d17569e5844fbe465bdda8d
#
_cell.length_a   1.000
_cell.length_b   1.000
_cell.length_c   1.000
_cell.angle_alpha   90.00
_cell.angle_beta   90.00
_cell.angle_gamma   90.00
#
_symmetry.space_group_name_H-M   'P 1'
#
loop_
_entity.id
_entity.type
_entity.pdbx_description
1 polymer ?
#
loop_
_entity_poly.entity_id
_entity_poly.type
_entity_poly.pdbx_seq_one_letter_code
_entity_poly.pdbx_strand_id
1 'polypeptide(L)'
;DLWQVHTWDDETPLDDTLTALDTAFQSGRARYVGISNYSGWQSARAITKQELVATKAPIATTQNEYSLLNREVENEVLPCSKALNIGFLAWSPLGRGVLTGKYRLGTPSDSRGASPHFAGFVEPYLDERSNRIVEAVQVAADGLGYSPLEVALAWVRDASGVTSAIVGARTGAQLRGILRSEEITLPQVVRDALNDVSSY
;
A
#
# COMPACT_ATOMS: atom_id res chain seq x y z
N ASP A 1 -14.19 -13.23 0.82
CA ASP A 1 -14.72 -12.33 1.83
C ASP A 1 -14.81 -10.88 1.34
N LEU A 2 -13.71 -10.27 0.92
CA LEU A 2 -13.65 -8.91 0.38
C LEU A 2 -13.37 -8.95 -1.12
N TRP A 3 -14.24 -8.34 -1.92
CA TRP A 3 -14.05 -8.17 -3.36
C TRP A 3 -13.85 -6.70 -3.69
N GLN A 4 -12.78 -6.37 -4.41
CA GLN A 4 -12.39 -4.98 -4.71
C GLN A 4 -12.31 -4.74 -6.21
N VAL A 5 -12.84 -3.61 -6.67
CA VAL A 5 -12.56 -3.08 -8.01
C VAL A 5 -11.09 -2.68 -8.08
N HIS A 6 -10.38 -3.13 -9.13
CA HIS A 6 -8.92 -3.00 -9.21
C HIS A 6 -8.45 -1.56 -9.43
N THR A 7 -9.19 -0.80 -10.25
CA THR A 7 -8.86 0.60 -10.55
C THR A 7 -10.09 1.35 -11.04
N TRP A 8 -10.03 2.68 -10.98
CA TRP A 8 -10.98 3.55 -11.66
C TRP A 8 -10.89 3.34 -13.18
N ASP A 9 -12.03 3.35 -13.84
CA ASP A 9 -12.15 3.27 -15.30
C ASP A 9 -12.98 4.46 -15.78
N ASP A 10 -12.35 5.35 -16.56
CA ASP A 10 -13.00 6.54 -17.10
C ASP A 10 -14.04 6.24 -18.19
N GLU A 11 -13.95 5.07 -18.81
CA GLU A 11 -14.88 4.62 -19.86
C GLU A 11 -16.15 3.96 -19.28
N THR A 12 -16.08 3.45 -18.05
CA THR A 12 -17.21 2.81 -17.36
C THR A 12 -17.91 3.78 -16.44
N PRO A 13 -19.22 4.06 -16.61
CA PRO A 13 -19.98 4.87 -15.65
C PRO A 13 -19.86 4.32 -14.24
N LEU A 14 -19.59 5.20 -13.26
CA LEU A 14 -19.44 4.79 -11.87
C LEU A 14 -20.66 4.01 -11.35
N ASP A 15 -21.86 4.35 -11.81
CA ASP A 15 -23.09 3.66 -11.40
C ASP A 15 -23.11 2.20 -11.82
N ASP A 16 -22.54 1.86 -12.97
CA ASP A 16 -22.45 0.49 -13.44
C ASP A 16 -21.47 -0.32 -12.57
N THR A 17 -20.32 0.27 -12.25
CA THR A 17 -19.34 -0.31 -11.31
C THR A 17 -19.95 -0.56 -9.94
N LEU A 18 -20.65 0.44 -9.38
CA LEU A 18 -21.30 0.31 -8.07
C LEU A 18 -22.44 -0.72 -8.09
N THR A 19 -23.19 -0.82 -9.19
CA THR A 19 -24.23 -1.84 -9.36
C THR A 19 -23.65 -3.25 -9.42
N ALA A 20 -22.48 -3.44 -10.03
CA ALA A 20 -21.78 -4.72 -10.02
C ALA A 20 -21.34 -5.12 -8.61
N LEU A 21 -20.80 -4.17 -7.82
CA LEU A 21 -20.45 -4.40 -6.42
C LEU A 21 -21.67 -4.77 -5.57
N ASP A 22 -22.79 -4.05 -5.75
CA ASP A 22 -24.06 -4.37 -5.08
C ASP A 22 -24.53 -5.80 -5.43
N THR A 23 -24.48 -6.16 -6.70
CA THR A 23 -24.88 -7.49 -7.17
C THR A 23 -24.05 -8.58 -6.51
N ALA A 24 -22.74 -8.41 -6.39
CA ALA A 24 -21.85 -9.35 -5.74
C ALA A 24 -22.16 -9.49 -4.24
N PHE A 25 -22.42 -8.37 -3.57
CA PHE A 25 -22.77 -8.33 -2.15
C PHE A 25 -24.13 -8.98 -1.89
N GLN A 26 -25.19 -8.53 -2.57
CA GLN A 26 -26.55 -9.00 -2.38
C GLN A 26 -26.73 -10.49 -2.73
N SER A 27 -25.98 -10.98 -3.71
CA SER A 27 -26.00 -12.41 -4.08
C SER A 27 -25.17 -13.30 -3.15
N GLY A 28 -24.50 -12.72 -2.14
CA GLY A 28 -23.63 -13.44 -1.21
C GLY A 28 -22.31 -13.94 -1.80
N ARG A 29 -21.92 -13.48 -3.00
CA ARG A 29 -20.63 -13.81 -3.63
C ARG A 29 -19.47 -13.11 -2.94
N ALA A 30 -19.72 -11.95 -2.35
CA ALA A 30 -18.78 -11.22 -1.51
C ALA A 30 -19.48 -10.82 -0.19
N ARG A 31 -18.75 -10.88 0.93
CA ARG A 31 -19.24 -10.37 2.23
C ARG A 31 -19.02 -8.87 2.37
N TYR A 32 -17.95 -8.37 1.79
CA TYR A 32 -17.57 -6.97 1.77
C TYR A 32 -17.14 -6.59 0.35
N VAL A 33 -17.29 -5.32 0.02
CA VAL A 33 -16.82 -4.76 -1.24
C VAL A 33 -15.88 -3.59 -0.98
N GLY A 34 -14.98 -3.32 -1.90
CA GLY A 34 -14.00 -2.25 -1.82
C GLY A 34 -13.60 -1.72 -3.18
N ILE A 35 -12.77 -0.71 -3.15
CA ILE A 35 -12.18 -0.06 -4.33
C ILE A 35 -10.66 -0.08 -4.22
N SER A 36 -9.97 0.12 -5.35
CA SER A 36 -8.51 0.19 -5.38
C SER A 36 -8.04 1.20 -6.42
N ASN A 37 -6.94 1.89 -6.13
CA ASN A 37 -6.32 2.87 -7.02
C ASN A 37 -7.27 4.00 -7.44
N TYR A 38 -8.18 4.38 -6.55
CA TYR A 38 -9.01 5.57 -6.68
C TYR A 38 -8.32 6.76 -6.00
N SER A 39 -8.45 7.96 -6.58
CA SER A 39 -8.08 9.20 -5.90
C SER A 39 -9.00 9.51 -4.72
N GLY A 40 -8.69 10.53 -3.92
CA GLY A 40 -9.53 10.94 -2.80
C GLY A 40 -10.94 11.35 -3.25
N TRP A 41 -11.06 12.17 -4.31
CA TRP A 41 -12.37 12.61 -4.81
C TRP A 41 -13.18 11.46 -5.44
N GLN A 42 -12.52 10.52 -6.15
CA GLN A 42 -13.16 9.33 -6.72
C GLN A 42 -13.70 8.42 -5.62
N SER A 43 -12.90 8.21 -4.58
CA SER A 43 -13.27 7.44 -3.39
C SER A 43 -14.47 8.08 -2.68
N ALA A 44 -14.41 9.38 -2.38
CA ALA A 44 -15.50 10.10 -1.74
C ALA A 44 -16.80 9.99 -2.54
N ARG A 45 -16.73 10.16 -3.87
CA ARG A 45 -17.89 10.07 -4.74
C ARG A 45 -18.52 8.68 -4.73
N ALA A 46 -17.69 7.61 -4.81
CA ALA A 46 -18.18 6.24 -4.82
C ALA A 46 -18.82 5.86 -3.48
N ILE A 47 -18.16 6.18 -2.37
CA ILE A 47 -18.61 5.86 -1.01
C ILE A 47 -19.92 6.58 -0.71
N THR A 48 -19.98 7.90 -0.93
CA THR A 48 -21.17 8.70 -0.66
C THR A 48 -22.38 8.23 -1.47
N LYS A 49 -22.18 7.84 -2.74
CA LYS A 49 -23.27 7.27 -3.56
C LYS A 49 -23.82 5.97 -2.98
N GLN A 50 -22.98 5.10 -2.43
CA GLN A 50 -23.44 3.87 -1.78
C GLN A 50 -24.15 4.14 -0.45
N GLU A 51 -23.64 5.07 0.35
CA GLU A 51 -24.23 5.43 1.64
C GLU A 51 -25.61 6.11 1.54
N LEU A 52 -25.88 6.84 0.46
CA LEU A 52 -27.18 7.50 0.25
C LEU A 52 -28.35 6.51 0.11
N VAL A 53 -28.10 5.24 -0.13
CA VAL A 53 -29.13 4.22 -0.34
C VAL A 53 -28.89 3.07 0.62
N ALA A 54 -29.67 2.98 1.68
CA ALA A 54 -29.50 2.03 2.78
C ALA A 54 -29.47 0.54 2.38
N THR A 55 -29.99 0.19 1.19
CA THR A 55 -29.99 -1.19 0.69
C THR A 55 -28.74 -1.53 -0.13
N LYS A 56 -27.87 -0.58 -0.41
CA LYS A 56 -26.65 -0.79 -1.18
C LYS A 56 -25.49 -1.29 -0.33
N ALA A 57 -24.55 -1.97 -0.97
CA ALA A 57 -23.35 -2.49 -0.32
C ALA A 57 -22.44 -1.33 0.12
N PRO A 58 -22.14 -1.16 1.41
CA PRO A 58 -21.18 -0.15 1.84
C PRO A 58 -19.78 -0.52 1.34
N ILE A 59 -19.03 0.47 0.83
CA ILE A 59 -17.62 0.29 0.49
C ILE A 59 -16.84 0.21 1.80
N ALA A 60 -16.23 -0.94 2.06
CA ALA A 60 -15.53 -1.21 3.31
C ALA A 60 -14.07 -0.75 3.30
N THR A 61 -13.42 -0.76 2.12
CA THR A 61 -11.98 -0.48 2.02
C THR A 61 -11.62 0.24 0.73
N THR A 62 -10.53 1.01 0.78
CA THR A 62 -9.75 1.38 -0.40
C THR A 62 -8.35 0.75 -0.33
N GLN A 63 -7.78 0.37 -1.48
CA GLN A 63 -6.46 -0.23 -1.58
C GLN A 63 -5.59 0.57 -2.56
N ASN A 64 -4.51 1.18 -2.07
CA ASN A 64 -3.62 2.03 -2.88
C ASN A 64 -2.15 1.74 -2.57
N GLU A 65 -1.26 2.11 -3.51
CA GLU A 65 0.19 2.02 -3.27
C GLU A 65 0.60 2.93 -2.13
N TYR A 66 1.35 2.38 -1.16
CA TYR A 66 1.88 3.19 -0.06
C TYR A 66 3.15 2.59 0.52
N SER A 67 4.19 3.39 0.56
CA SER A 67 5.49 3.07 1.13
C SER A 67 6.30 4.35 1.35
N LEU A 68 7.49 4.25 1.95
CA LEU A 68 8.45 5.36 2.04
C LEU A 68 8.85 5.93 0.67
N LEU A 69 8.68 5.17 -0.43
CA LEU A 69 8.99 5.64 -1.80
C LEU A 69 7.79 6.30 -2.49
N ASN A 70 6.58 5.98 -2.07
CA ASN A 70 5.34 6.57 -2.59
C ASN A 70 4.41 6.95 -1.45
N ARG A 71 4.27 8.25 -1.23
CA ARG A 71 3.46 8.83 -0.14
C ARG A 71 2.29 9.68 -0.66
N GLU A 72 2.00 9.65 -1.96
CA GLU A 72 0.96 10.47 -2.59
C GLU A 72 -0.43 10.30 -1.95
N VAL A 73 -0.73 9.10 -1.45
CA VAL A 73 -2.01 8.82 -0.77
C VAL A 73 -2.25 9.66 0.49
N GLU A 74 -1.20 10.22 1.08
CA GLU A 74 -1.30 11.08 2.26
C GLU A 74 -1.98 12.42 1.95
N ASN A 75 -1.95 12.87 0.68
CA ASN A 75 -2.55 14.12 0.27
C ASN A 75 -4.08 14.09 0.26
N GLU A 76 -4.67 13.00 -0.22
CA GLU A 76 -6.13 12.90 -0.39
C GLU A 76 -6.72 11.57 0.12
N VAL A 77 -6.14 10.42 -0.25
CA VAL A 77 -6.78 9.11 -0.06
C VAL A 77 -6.86 8.72 1.41
N LEU A 78 -5.76 8.87 2.15
CA LEU A 78 -5.75 8.59 3.59
C LEU A 78 -6.66 9.54 4.38
N PRO A 79 -6.63 10.88 4.17
CA PRO A 79 -7.60 11.78 4.78
C PRO A 79 -9.05 11.43 4.43
N CYS A 80 -9.34 11.10 3.18
CA CYS A 80 -10.66 10.68 2.72
C CYS A 80 -11.12 9.40 3.44
N SER A 81 -10.25 8.38 3.50
CA SER A 81 -10.54 7.10 4.15
C SER A 81 -10.89 7.29 5.62
N LYS A 82 -10.13 8.14 6.33
CA LYS A 82 -10.39 8.50 7.72
C LYS A 82 -11.72 9.22 7.89
N ALA A 83 -11.99 10.23 7.06
CA ALA A 83 -13.21 11.04 7.13
C ALA A 83 -14.47 10.21 6.89
N LEU A 84 -14.37 9.19 6.02
CA LEU A 84 -15.48 8.31 5.64
C LEU A 84 -15.46 6.97 6.37
N ASN A 85 -14.55 6.80 7.36
CA ASN A 85 -14.46 5.62 8.21
C ASN A 85 -14.36 4.29 7.44
N ILE A 86 -13.57 4.26 6.35
CA ILE A 86 -13.26 3.06 5.58
C ILE A 86 -11.82 2.59 5.83
N GLY A 87 -11.57 1.29 5.70
CA GLY A 87 -10.23 0.73 5.83
C GLY A 87 -9.31 1.11 4.67
N PHE A 88 -8.04 1.39 4.96
CA PHE A 88 -7.00 1.60 3.96
C PHE A 88 -6.03 0.42 3.92
N LEU A 89 -5.88 -0.20 2.75
CA LEU A 89 -4.97 -1.31 2.51
C LEU A 89 -3.79 -0.83 1.67
N ALA A 90 -2.57 -0.94 2.21
CA ALA A 90 -1.35 -0.52 1.52
C ALA A 90 -0.78 -1.64 0.65
N TRP A 91 -0.81 -1.52 -0.68
CA TRP A 91 -0.08 -2.45 -1.54
C TRP A 91 1.33 -1.92 -1.84
N SER A 92 2.25 -2.82 -2.18
CA SER A 92 3.70 -2.54 -2.36
C SER A 92 4.36 -1.80 -1.18
N PRO A 93 4.13 -2.19 0.07
CA PRO A 93 4.68 -1.49 1.25
C PRO A 93 6.21 -1.48 1.30
N LEU A 94 6.86 -2.34 0.51
CA LEU A 94 8.32 -2.40 0.33
C LEU A 94 8.82 -1.67 -0.92
N GLY A 95 8.01 -0.78 -1.52
CA GLY A 95 8.38 -0.09 -2.75
C GLY A 95 8.79 -1.09 -3.83
N ARG A 96 7.93 -2.09 -4.09
CA ARG A 96 8.18 -3.16 -5.08
C ARG A 96 9.45 -3.98 -4.79
N GLY A 97 9.87 -3.97 -3.53
CA GLY A 97 11.05 -4.67 -3.02
C GLY A 97 12.35 -3.83 -2.99
N VAL A 98 12.31 -2.57 -3.40
CA VAL A 98 13.46 -1.66 -3.40
C VAL A 98 13.89 -1.33 -1.96
N LEU A 99 12.95 -1.11 -1.05
CA LEU A 99 13.22 -0.81 0.36
C LEU A 99 13.90 -1.96 1.13
N THR A 100 14.01 -3.15 0.55
CA THR A 100 14.82 -4.23 1.15
C THR A 100 16.33 -4.02 0.97
N GLY A 101 16.76 -3.00 0.21
CA GLY A 101 18.15 -2.71 -0.09
C GLY A 101 18.79 -3.60 -1.16
N LYS A 102 18.08 -4.60 -1.69
CA LYS A 102 18.65 -5.59 -2.63
C LYS A 102 19.12 -5.03 -3.97
N TYR A 103 18.65 -3.83 -4.34
CA TYR A 103 19.03 -3.17 -5.60
C TYR A 103 20.20 -2.18 -5.45
N ARG A 104 20.75 -1.98 -4.25
CA ARG A 104 21.84 -1.01 -3.97
C ARG A 104 23.13 -1.25 -4.76
N LEU A 105 23.45 -2.51 -5.03
CA LEU A 105 24.67 -2.91 -5.75
C LEU A 105 24.39 -3.42 -7.17
N GLY A 106 23.22 -3.12 -7.70
CA GLY A 106 22.77 -3.59 -9.00
C GLY A 106 21.50 -4.45 -8.91
N THR A 107 21.03 -4.95 -10.05
CA THR A 107 19.78 -5.71 -10.14
C THR A 107 20.07 -7.20 -10.01
N PRO A 108 19.68 -7.86 -8.90
CA PRO A 108 19.88 -9.31 -8.74
C PRO A 108 19.11 -10.08 -9.82
N SER A 109 19.74 -11.12 -10.38
CA SER A 109 19.18 -11.89 -11.51
C SER A 109 17.88 -12.64 -11.18
N ASP A 110 17.64 -12.94 -9.90
CA ASP A 110 16.42 -13.58 -9.39
C ASP A 110 15.35 -12.61 -8.91
N SER A 111 15.57 -11.28 -9.11
CA SER A 111 14.66 -10.22 -8.68
C SER A 111 13.60 -9.88 -9.74
N ARG A 112 12.55 -9.16 -9.31
CA ARG A 112 11.55 -8.58 -10.23
C ARG A 112 12.17 -7.61 -11.23
N GLY A 113 13.17 -6.82 -10.80
CA GLY A 113 13.86 -5.87 -11.67
C GLY A 113 14.65 -6.52 -12.80
N ALA A 114 15.04 -7.79 -12.67
CA ALA A 114 15.69 -8.55 -13.73
C ALA A 114 14.69 -9.26 -14.67
N SER A 115 13.42 -9.31 -14.32
CA SER A 115 12.38 -9.95 -15.14
C SER A 115 11.95 -9.01 -16.27
N PRO A 116 11.99 -9.43 -17.56
CA PRO A 116 11.51 -8.61 -18.67
C PRO A 116 10.07 -8.13 -18.49
N HIS A 117 9.24 -8.90 -17.79
CA HIS A 117 7.84 -8.57 -17.51
C HIS A 117 7.65 -7.54 -16.40
N PHE A 118 8.54 -7.50 -15.40
CA PHE A 118 8.40 -6.66 -14.21
C PHE A 118 9.46 -5.55 -14.09
N ALA A 119 10.45 -5.48 -14.98
CA ALA A 119 11.51 -4.48 -14.91
C ALA A 119 10.96 -3.07 -14.88
N GLY A 120 10.08 -2.70 -15.81
CA GLY A 120 9.44 -1.39 -15.87
C GLY A 120 8.54 -1.07 -14.68
N PHE A 121 8.12 -2.10 -13.90
CA PHE A 121 7.39 -1.88 -12.65
C PHE A 121 8.31 -1.49 -11.48
N VAL A 122 9.59 -1.86 -11.51
CA VAL A 122 10.57 -1.54 -10.46
C VAL A 122 11.37 -0.27 -10.78
N GLU A 123 11.66 -0.05 -12.06
CA GLU A 123 12.49 1.03 -12.58
C GLU A 123 12.19 2.42 -11.99
N PRO A 124 10.92 2.87 -11.82
CA PRO A 124 10.62 4.18 -11.26
C PRO A 124 11.17 4.42 -9.85
N TYR A 125 11.53 3.35 -9.14
CA TYR A 125 12.10 3.42 -7.79
C TYR A 125 13.60 3.14 -7.72
N LEU A 126 14.31 3.23 -8.86
CA LEU A 126 15.77 3.08 -8.93
C LEU A 126 16.50 4.42 -9.13
N ASP A 127 15.85 5.53 -8.83
CA ASP A 127 16.37 6.88 -8.94
C ASP A 127 17.18 7.31 -7.69
N GLU A 128 17.81 8.50 -7.78
CA GLU A 128 18.62 9.05 -6.67
C GLU A 128 17.80 9.32 -5.40
N ARG A 129 16.52 9.76 -5.54
CA ARG A 129 15.65 10.00 -4.40
C ARG A 129 15.39 8.69 -3.67
N SER A 130 15.00 7.67 -4.40
CA SER A 130 14.75 6.33 -3.86
C SER A 130 15.99 5.75 -3.19
N ASN A 131 17.16 5.94 -3.79
CA ASN A 131 18.43 5.48 -3.20
C ASN A 131 18.72 6.16 -1.86
N ARG A 132 18.50 7.47 -1.71
CA ARG A 132 18.66 8.16 -0.42
C ARG A 132 17.71 7.61 0.64
N ILE A 133 16.46 7.33 0.30
CA ILE A 133 15.49 6.75 1.21
C ILE A 133 15.91 5.33 1.63
N VAL A 134 16.36 4.51 0.69
CA VAL A 134 16.87 3.15 0.97
C VAL A 134 18.08 3.19 1.91
N GLU A 135 19.01 4.14 1.71
CA GLU A 135 20.14 4.32 2.64
C GLU A 135 19.67 4.71 4.04
N ALA A 136 18.71 5.62 4.16
CA ALA A 136 18.16 6.00 5.46
C ALA A 136 17.48 4.82 6.17
N VAL A 137 16.73 3.99 5.43
CA VAL A 137 16.13 2.76 5.95
C VAL A 137 17.20 1.77 6.41
N GLN A 138 18.31 1.64 5.65
CA GLN A 138 19.43 0.77 6.02
C GLN A 138 20.10 1.25 7.32
N VAL A 139 20.41 2.55 7.43
CA VAL A 139 21.01 3.13 8.63
C VAL A 139 20.11 2.93 9.86
N ALA A 140 18.81 3.15 9.71
CA ALA A 140 17.84 2.90 10.78
C ALA A 140 17.81 1.42 11.19
N ALA A 141 17.83 0.51 10.20
CA ALA A 141 17.84 -0.92 10.44
C ALA A 141 19.09 -1.37 11.20
N ASP A 142 20.27 -0.94 10.74
CA ASP A 142 21.55 -1.25 11.38
C ASP A 142 21.60 -0.73 12.83
N GLY A 143 21.14 0.50 13.05
CA GLY A 143 21.11 1.13 14.38
C GLY A 143 20.15 0.46 15.36
N LEU A 144 19.08 -0.16 14.86
CA LEU A 144 18.08 -0.85 15.67
C LEU A 144 18.30 -2.37 15.77
N GLY A 145 19.23 -2.93 15.00
CA GLY A 145 19.46 -4.37 14.91
C GLY A 145 18.36 -5.14 14.16
N TYR A 146 17.69 -4.48 13.23
CA TYR A 146 16.65 -5.05 12.37
C TYR A 146 17.09 -5.12 10.91
N SER A 147 16.32 -5.78 10.06
CA SER A 147 16.51 -5.71 8.62
C SER A 147 15.77 -4.49 8.01
N PRO A 148 16.23 -3.97 6.86
CA PRO A 148 15.52 -2.91 6.14
C PRO A 148 14.07 -3.26 5.80
N LEU A 149 13.79 -4.53 5.50
CA LEU A 149 12.45 -5.05 5.26
C LEU A 149 11.55 -4.83 6.49
N GLU A 150 12.06 -5.20 7.67
CA GLU A 150 11.31 -5.07 8.93
C GLU A 150 11.01 -3.62 9.28
N VAL A 151 12.01 -2.74 9.12
CA VAL A 151 11.85 -1.30 9.36
C VAL A 151 10.82 -0.69 8.41
N ALA A 152 10.92 -0.98 7.10
CA ALA A 152 9.99 -0.44 6.10
C ALA A 152 8.56 -0.92 6.32
N LEU A 153 8.35 -2.19 6.68
CA LEU A 153 7.01 -2.73 6.98
C LEU A 153 6.43 -2.15 8.27
N ALA A 154 7.23 -2.06 9.35
CA ALA A 154 6.79 -1.45 10.60
C ALA A 154 6.39 0.02 10.40
N TRP A 155 7.12 0.76 9.55
CA TRP A 155 6.78 2.14 9.22
C TRP A 155 5.41 2.25 8.54
N VAL A 156 5.10 1.40 7.53
CA VAL A 156 3.80 1.39 6.83
C VAL A 156 2.68 0.91 7.77
N ARG A 157 2.89 -0.18 8.51
CA ARG A 157 1.89 -0.73 9.44
C ARG A 157 1.41 0.31 10.44
N ASP A 158 2.35 1.06 11.00
CA ASP A 158 2.05 2.03 12.06
C ASP A 158 1.71 3.42 11.52
N ALA A 159 1.64 3.60 10.20
CA ALA A 159 1.25 4.86 9.60
C ALA A 159 -0.22 5.17 9.88
N SER A 160 -0.48 6.43 10.25
CA SER A 160 -1.83 6.85 10.65
C SER A 160 -2.86 6.68 9.53
N GLY A 161 -3.86 5.84 9.74
CA GLY A 161 -4.94 5.56 8.78
C GLY A 161 -4.73 4.28 7.97
N VAL A 162 -3.58 3.63 8.06
CA VAL A 162 -3.37 2.30 7.47
C VAL A 162 -4.04 1.24 8.31
N THR A 163 -4.88 0.43 7.67
CA THR A 163 -5.55 -0.71 8.32
C THR A 163 -4.70 -1.97 8.20
N SER A 164 -4.09 -2.20 7.04
CA SER A 164 -3.22 -3.37 6.81
C SER A 164 -2.28 -3.13 5.63
N ALA A 165 -1.10 -3.75 5.69
CA ALA A 165 -0.16 -3.81 4.58
C ALA A 165 -0.31 -5.15 3.83
N ILE A 166 -0.37 -5.09 2.49
CA ILE A 166 -0.45 -6.28 1.64
C ILE A 166 0.96 -6.71 1.24
N VAL A 167 1.33 -7.89 1.64
CA VAL A 167 2.65 -8.46 1.40
C VAL A 167 2.58 -9.79 0.67
N GLY A 168 3.63 -10.12 -0.07
CA GLY A 168 3.77 -11.41 -0.76
C GLY A 168 5.16 -11.97 -0.59
N ALA A 169 5.26 -13.24 -0.19
CA ALA A 169 6.51 -13.96 -0.03
C ALA A 169 6.59 -15.12 -1.02
N ARG A 170 7.75 -15.33 -1.64
CA ARG A 170 8.02 -16.48 -2.51
C ARG A 170 8.60 -17.67 -1.73
N THR A 171 9.16 -17.44 -0.55
CA THR A 171 9.79 -18.46 0.29
C THR A 171 9.35 -18.34 1.73
N GLY A 172 9.43 -19.47 2.48
CA GLY A 172 9.15 -19.44 3.91
C GLY A 172 10.12 -18.54 4.71
N ALA A 173 11.35 -18.36 4.24
CA ALA A 173 12.29 -17.43 4.88
C ALA A 173 11.84 -15.98 4.73
N GLN A 174 11.38 -15.57 3.53
CA GLN A 174 10.80 -14.26 3.30
C GLN A 174 9.55 -14.01 4.16
N LEU A 175 8.66 -15.01 4.25
CA LEU A 175 7.47 -14.89 5.08
C LEU A 175 7.82 -14.70 6.56
N ARG A 176 8.78 -15.46 7.09
CA ARG A 176 9.24 -15.28 8.48
C ARG A 176 9.79 -13.88 8.73
N GLY A 177 10.59 -13.32 7.81
CA GLY A 177 11.09 -11.95 7.92
C GLY A 177 9.98 -10.91 7.91
N ILE A 178 8.95 -11.11 7.06
CA ILE A 178 7.75 -10.26 7.02
C ILE A 178 7.00 -10.31 8.36
N LEU A 179 6.72 -11.51 8.87
CA LEU A 179 5.96 -11.67 10.12
C LEU A 179 6.68 -11.10 11.34
N ARG A 180 8.01 -11.14 11.37
CA ARG A 180 8.81 -10.51 12.44
C ARG A 180 8.61 -8.99 12.51
N SER A 181 8.23 -8.32 11.41
CA SER A 181 7.93 -6.89 11.44
C SER A 181 6.77 -6.53 12.36
N GLU A 182 5.87 -7.49 12.65
CA GLU A 182 4.75 -7.28 13.58
C GLU A 182 5.19 -7.08 15.04
N GLU A 183 6.37 -7.58 15.40
CA GLU A 183 6.93 -7.50 16.75
C GLU A 183 7.76 -6.23 16.98
N ILE A 184 7.97 -5.42 15.92
CA ILE A 184 8.84 -4.26 15.95
C ILE A 184 8.05 -3.00 16.26
N THR A 185 8.58 -2.18 17.17
CA THR A 185 8.13 -0.81 17.41
C THR A 185 9.26 0.15 17.05
N LEU A 186 9.04 0.99 16.04
CA LEU A 186 10.02 2.01 15.67
C LEU A 186 9.99 3.17 16.67
N PRO A 187 11.14 3.59 17.24
CA PRO A 187 11.23 4.80 18.03
C PRO A 187 10.73 6.01 17.24
N GLN A 188 10.06 6.96 17.93
CA GLN A 188 9.49 8.14 17.26
C GLN A 188 10.54 8.94 16.48
N VAL A 189 11.74 9.13 17.05
CA VAL A 189 12.84 9.84 16.37
C VAL A 189 13.24 9.19 15.05
N VAL A 190 13.19 7.85 14.95
CA VAL A 190 13.49 7.12 13.72
C VAL A 190 12.35 7.29 12.73
N ARG A 191 11.10 7.23 13.18
CA ARG A 191 9.92 7.50 12.34
C ARG A 191 9.96 8.90 11.75
N ASP A 192 10.28 9.91 12.57
CA ASP A 192 10.38 11.30 12.12
C ASP A 192 11.50 11.47 11.08
N ALA A 193 12.68 10.89 11.31
CA ALA A 193 13.78 10.93 10.34
C ALA A 193 13.42 10.23 9.01
N LEU A 194 12.71 9.10 9.07
CA LEU A 194 12.23 8.42 7.85
C LEU A 194 11.14 9.23 7.15
N ASN A 195 10.27 9.91 7.90
CA ASN A 195 9.26 10.82 7.34
C ASN A 195 9.93 11.99 6.61
N ASP A 196 10.95 12.60 7.23
CA ASP A 196 11.65 13.76 6.67
C ASP A 196 12.37 13.40 5.36
N VAL A 197 13.14 12.31 5.34
CA VAL A 197 13.89 11.89 4.13
C VAL A 197 12.99 11.43 2.99
N SER A 198 11.80 10.95 3.28
CA SER A 198 10.83 10.44 2.30
C SER A 198 9.76 11.46 1.90
N SER A 199 9.74 12.64 2.50
CA SER A 199 8.84 13.74 2.10
C SER A 199 9.09 14.18 0.66
N TYR A 200 8.04 14.71 0.00
CA TYR A 200 8.14 15.28 -1.34
C TYR A 200 8.58 16.74 -1.28
#